data_065d83c53a831f8ae465d583e0ef862f
#
_entry.id   065d83c53a831f8ae465d583e0ef862f
#
_cell.length_a   1.000
_cell.length_b   1.000
_cell.length_c   1.000
_cell.angle_alpha   90.00
_cell.angle_beta   90.00
_cell.angle_gamma   90.00
#
_symmetry.space_group_name_H-M   'P 1'
#
loop_
_entity.id
_entity.type
_entity.pdbx_description
1 polymer ?
#
loop_
_entity_poly.entity_id
_entity_poly.type
_entity_poly.pdbx_seq_one_letter_code
_entity_poly.pdbx_strand_id
1 'polypeptide(L)'
;MAQEKTETRNSMRITWDAPIPMDDGIELRCDVFRPVGDGKYPVIMAMGAYGKLLPFTHSHKEAWDRMVAAYPEVSQGSSNGFQNWEVVDPEKWVPDGYACVRVDSRGAGRSPGVLNPWGPREIRDYHDSIEWAARQPWCNGKIGLCGISYFARTQWYVSALKPPHLAAICVWEGAADCYRDITHHGGIVSDFMLSLFPRQIKNVQHGKGERGPKSSLNGELPAGPETLSEEELAQNREDMEAWILAHPLDDEVHKARTPVWENVQVPLLSAANWGGMGLHPRGNFEGYVHAASRQKWLEVHGDTHWTHFYTNHGLTLQKRFFGHFLKGEATGWAEQPPVQLQVRHIDRYVPRAETEWPIARTLWTRFYLDPGGMTLSRLPMAKPATLAYEALGEGLLFVTDPFAAQTEITGPIAAKLFVASSTSDADLFLGLHLFRPDGNEVTFLGANDPHVPVAQGWLRASHRKLDPKRSLPYRPYHTHDEAQPLNPGEPVELDIEIWPTSIVVPAGYRLGLTVRGKDITPDDPATELNSVSYKRHANIGPFKHNHPQDRPPAIFGGTNTLHVSPQRQPFLLLPIIP
;
A
#
# COMPACT_ATOMS: atom_id res chain seq x y z
N MET A 1 6.28 5.35 -36.75
CA MET A 1 5.21 4.68 -36.03
C MET A 1 5.58 3.20 -35.87
N ALA A 2 5.67 2.68 -34.68
CA ALA A 2 5.86 1.24 -34.46
C ALA A 2 4.66 0.51 -35.05
N GLN A 3 4.91 -0.52 -35.86
CA GLN A 3 3.85 -1.28 -36.49
C GLN A 3 3.32 -2.32 -35.50
N GLU A 4 2.01 -2.35 -35.28
CA GLU A 4 1.33 -3.39 -34.50
C GLU A 4 1.75 -4.76 -35.03
N LYS A 5 2.23 -5.63 -34.12
CA LYS A 5 2.64 -6.99 -34.46
C LYS A 5 1.74 -7.98 -33.76
N THR A 6 1.10 -8.84 -34.53
CA THR A 6 0.28 -9.94 -33.99
C THR A 6 0.96 -11.28 -34.26
N GLU A 7 1.01 -12.15 -33.23
CA GLU A 7 1.51 -13.53 -33.34
C GLU A 7 0.64 -14.49 -32.53
N THR A 8 0.78 -15.79 -32.80
CA THR A 8 0.24 -16.84 -31.94
C THR A 8 1.37 -17.53 -31.24
N ARG A 9 1.35 -17.52 -29.91
CA ARG A 9 2.37 -18.13 -29.05
C ARG A 9 1.74 -18.65 -27.75
N ASN A 10 2.15 -19.84 -27.31
CA ASN A 10 1.64 -20.49 -26.09
C ASN A 10 0.11 -20.54 -26.04
N SER A 11 -0.53 -20.94 -27.15
CA SER A 11 -1.99 -20.98 -27.33
C SER A 11 -2.73 -19.65 -27.12
N MET A 12 -2.02 -18.54 -27.17
CA MET A 12 -2.57 -17.19 -27.10
C MET A 12 -2.36 -16.46 -28.43
N ARG A 13 -3.32 -15.65 -28.84
CA ARG A 13 -3.10 -14.59 -29.84
C ARG A 13 -2.63 -13.36 -29.11
N ILE A 14 -1.42 -12.90 -29.42
CA ILE A 14 -0.77 -11.77 -28.77
C ILE A 14 -0.65 -10.63 -29.78
N THR A 15 -1.16 -9.46 -29.43
CA THR A 15 -0.95 -8.22 -30.17
C THR A 15 -0.04 -7.34 -29.35
N TRP A 16 1.15 -7.11 -29.87
CA TRP A 16 2.18 -6.29 -29.24
C TRP A 16 2.03 -4.83 -29.65
N ASP A 17 2.23 -3.94 -28.68
CA ASP A 17 2.38 -2.50 -28.87
C ASP A 17 1.18 -1.85 -29.59
N ALA A 18 -0.03 -2.37 -29.35
CA ALA A 18 -1.25 -1.82 -29.92
C ALA A 18 -1.48 -0.37 -29.48
N PRO A 19 -1.83 0.55 -30.39
CA PRO A 19 -2.04 1.95 -30.06
C PRO A 19 -3.41 2.16 -29.39
N ILE A 20 -3.43 2.99 -28.36
CA ILE A 20 -4.65 3.51 -27.75
C ILE A 20 -4.66 5.03 -27.94
N PRO A 21 -5.48 5.55 -28.87
CA PRO A 21 -5.52 6.99 -29.13
C PRO A 21 -6.19 7.73 -27.97
N MET A 22 -5.55 8.81 -27.52
CA MET A 22 -6.04 9.70 -26.49
C MET A 22 -6.63 10.98 -27.09
N ASP A 23 -7.41 11.72 -26.31
CA ASP A 23 -8.12 12.94 -26.72
C ASP A 23 -7.19 14.13 -27.08
N ASP A 24 -5.92 14.07 -26.64
CA ASP A 24 -4.89 15.08 -26.91
C ASP A 24 -3.94 14.70 -28.07
N GLY A 25 -4.24 13.61 -28.78
CA GLY A 25 -3.46 13.14 -29.93
C GLY A 25 -2.26 12.27 -29.57
N ILE A 26 -2.00 12.01 -28.29
CA ILE A 26 -1.00 11.02 -27.87
C ILE A 26 -1.59 9.61 -28.05
N GLU A 27 -0.76 8.66 -28.44
CA GLU A 27 -1.12 7.23 -28.47
C GLU A 27 -0.40 6.50 -27.34
N LEU A 28 -1.13 5.98 -26.37
CA LEU A 28 -0.57 5.03 -25.43
C LEU A 28 -0.36 3.67 -26.08
N ARG A 29 0.44 2.83 -25.47
CA ARG A 29 0.80 1.51 -26.00
C ARG A 29 0.38 0.41 -25.03
N CYS A 30 -0.26 -0.64 -25.56
CA CYS A 30 -0.64 -1.79 -24.79
C CYS A 30 -0.27 -3.11 -25.47
N ASP A 31 -0.17 -4.18 -24.68
CA ASP A 31 -0.09 -5.53 -25.17
C ASP A 31 -1.41 -6.26 -24.85
N VAL A 32 -1.94 -6.99 -25.84
CA VAL A 32 -3.20 -7.72 -25.72
C VAL A 32 -2.93 -9.21 -25.87
N PHE A 33 -3.25 -9.97 -24.83
CA PHE A 33 -3.20 -11.43 -24.82
C PHE A 33 -4.61 -11.98 -24.80
N ARG A 34 -5.00 -12.84 -25.75
CA ARG A 34 -6.35 -13.38 -25.85
C ARG A 34 -6.40 -14.79 -26.40
N PRO A 35 -7.48 -15.54 -26.19
CA PRO A 35 -7.65 -16.85 -26.81
C PRO A 35 -7.53 -16.81 -28.33
N VAL A 36 -7.02 -17.89 -28.90
CA VAL A 36 -6.98 -18.07 -30.36
C VAL A 36 -8.40 -18.36 -30.84
N GLY A 37 -8.98 -17.47 -31.63
CA GLY A 37 -10.34 -17.58 -32.15
C GLY A 37 -11.02 -16.23 -32.25
N ASP A 38 -12.27 -16.25 -32.78
CA ASP A 38 -13.04 -15.03 -33.05
C ASP A 38 -14.13 -14.77 -31.99
N GLY A 39 -13.96 -15.33 -30.79
CA GLY A 39 -14.83 -15.11 -29.64
C GLY A 39 -14.71 -13.70 -29.04
N LYS A 40 -15.72 -13.34 -28.22
CA LYS A 40 -15.69 -12.14 -27.40
C LYS A 40 -15.45 -12.52 -25.95
N TYR A 41 -14.43 -11.89 -25.34
CA TYR A 41 -13.92 -12.22 -24.03
C TYR A 41 -14.03 -11.04 -23.07
N PRO A 42 -14.30 -11.29 -21.78
CA PRO A 42 -14.10 -10.26 -20.76
C PRO A 42 -12.61 -9.94 -20.63
N VAL A 43 -12.32 -8.71 -20.28
CA VAL A 43 -10.94 -8.21 -20.19
C VAL A 43 -10.51 -8.09 -18.75
N ILE A 44 -9.31 -8.56 -18.44
CA ILE A 44 -8.55 -8.19 -17.22
C ILE A 44 -7.49 -7.19 -17.65
N MET A 45 -7.56 -5.97 -17.11
CA MET A 45 -6.68 -4.86 -17.50
C MET A 45 -5.84 -4.36 -16.33
N ALA A 46 -4.61 -3.96 -16.64
CA ALA A 46 -3.72 -3.22 -15.76
C ALA A 46 -3.04 -2.09 -16.54
N MET A 47 -2.88 -0.92 -15.91
CA MET A 47 -2.14 0.22 -16.45
C MET A 47 -1.19 0.77 -15.38
N GLY A 48 0.07 1.00 -15.75
CA GLY A 48 1.08 1.53 -14.83
C GLY A 48 2.40 1.90 -15.48
N ALA A 49 3.31 2.41 -14.67
CA ALA A 49 4.57 3.01 -15.11
C ALA A 49 5.79 2.08 -14.92
N TYR A 50 5.63 0.76 -15.07
CA TYR A 50 6.72 -0.20 -14.82
C TYR A 50 7.23 -0.93 -16.07
N GLY A 51 6.68 -0.61 -17.25
CA GLY A 51 7.09 -1.20 -18.53
C GLY A 51 6.52 -2.60 -18.77
N LYS A 52 5.60 -2.70 -19.75
CA LYS A 52 4.84 -3.92 -20.07
C LYS A 52 5.65 -5.08 -20.67
N LEU A 53 6.90 -4.84 -21.07
CA LEU A 53 7.79 -5.83 -21.70
C LEU A 53 8.86 -6.40 -20.74
N LEU A 54 8.67 -6.28 -19.42
CA LEU A 54 9.64 -6.72 -18.42
C LEU A 54 9.11 -7.91 -17.61
N PRO A 55 9.43 -9.17 -17.99
CA PRO A 55 9.03 -10.35 -17.22
C PRO A 55 9.53 -10.30 -15.78
N PHE A 56 8.69 -10.72 -14.84
CA PHE A 56 9.01 -10.79 -13.40
C PHE A 56 10.24 -11.63 -13.12
N THR A 57 10.38 -12.76 -13.82
CA THR A 57 11.54 -13.67 -13.73
C THR A 57 12.89 -13.00 -14.00
N HIS A 58 12.90 -11.82 -14.63
CA HIS A 58 14.10 -11.06 -14.98
C HIS A 58 14.17 -9.71 -14.26
N SER A 59 13.07 -8.97 -14.24
CA SER A 59 13.04 -7.61 -13.66
C SER A 59 13.21 -7.61 -12.14
N HIS A 60 12.70 -8.67 -11.46
CA HIS A 60 12.75 -8.83 -10.01
C HIS A 60 13.11 -10.29 -9.64
N LYS A 61 14.17 -10.79 -10.26
CA LYS A 61 14.56 -12.20 -10.19
C LYS A 61 14.65 -12.76 -8.77
N GLU A 62 15.26 -12.03 -7.86
CA GLU A 62 15.41 -12.52 -6.48
C GLU A 62 14.07 -12.65 -5.74
N ALA A 63 13.11 -11.75 -6.01
CA ALA A 63 11.76 -11.85 -5.47
C ALA A 63 11.02 -13.06 -6.05
N TRP A 64 11.16 -13.28 -7.35
CA TRP A 64 10.63 -14.43 -8.04
C TRP A 64 11.17 -15.73 -7.47
N ASP A 65 12.49 -15.87 -7.37
CA ASP A 65 13.14 -17.09 -6.90
C ASP A 65 12.70 -17.45 -5.47
N ARG A 66 12.57 -16.45 -4.58
CA ARG A 66 12.10 -16.70 -3.21
C ARG A 66 10.64 -17.12 -3.17
N MET A 67 9.79 -16.45 -3.94
CA MET A 67 8.37 -16.80 -4.01
C MET A 67 8.19 -18.24 -4.50
N VAL A 68 8.89 -18.64 -5.57
CA VAL A 68 8.82 -20.01 -6.10
C VAL A 68 9.42 -21.03 -5.13
N ALA A 69 10.47 -20.68 -4.39
CA ALA A 69 11.04 -21.56 -3.37
C ALA A 69 10.06 -21.83 -2.22
N ALA A 70 9.28 -20.82 -1.80
CA ALA A 70 8.28 -20.96 -0.75
C ALA A 70 6.95 -21.55 -1.27
N TYR A 71 6.56 -21.22 -2.49
CA TYR A 71 5.29 -21.59 -3.13
C TYR A 71 5.52 -22.08 -4.57
N PRO A 72 5.97 -23.32 -4.75
CA PRO A 72 6.32 -23.87 -6.08
C PRO A 72 5.18 -23.85 -7.10
N GLU A 73 3.93 -23.89 -6.64
CA GLU A 73 2.74 -23.84 -7.50
C GLU A 73 2.64 -22.53 -8.29
N VAL A 74 3.29 -21.45 -7.84
CA VAL A 74 3.27 -20.16 -8.54
C VAL A 74 3.87 -20.29 -9.95
N SER A 75 4.89 -21.10 -10.13
CA SER A 75 5.55 -21.32 -11.42
C SER A 75 4.86 -22.36 -12.31
N GLN A 76 3.89 -23.11 -11.76
CA GLN A 76 3.24 -24.20 -12.50
C GLN A 76 2.15 -23.70 -13.45
N GLY A 77 1.98 -24.41 -14.56
CA GLY A 77 0.93 -24.12 -15.56
C GLY A 77 1.19 -22.87 -16.42
N SER A 78 2.41 -22.37 -16.44
CA SER A 78 2.85 -21.23 -17.24
C SER A 78 4.32 -21.41 -17.64
N SER A 79 4.72 -20.77 -18.74
CA SER A 79 6.15 -20.61 -19.08
C SER A 79 6.84 -19.56 -18.19
N ASN A 80 6.06 -18.76 -17.47
CA ASN A 80 6.46 -17.58 -16.70
C ASN A 80 7.17 -16.50 -17.53
N GLY A 81 7.20 -16.64 -18.84
CA GLY A 81 7.82 -15.69 -19.75
C GLY A 81 6.99 -14.43 -19.96
N PHE A 82 5.67 -14.53 -19.81
CA PHE A 82 4.75 -13.40 -19.99
C PHE A 82 4.26 -12.80 -18.67
N GLN A 83 4.63 -13.37 -17.53
CA GLN A 83 4.28 -12.82 -16.25
C GLN A 83 5.16 -11.61 -15.93
N ASN A 84 4.54 -10.44 -15.82
CA ASN A 84 5.21 -9.22 -15.36
C ASN A 84 5.00 -8.99 -13.87
N TRP A 85 5.82 -8.10 -13.29
CA TRP A 85 5.71 -7.67 -11.91
C TRP A 85 4.34 -7.05 -11.61
N GLU A 86 3.68 -7.49 -10.55
CA GLU A 86 2.44 -6.94 -10.00
C GLU A 86 1.19 -7.02 -10.90
N VAL A 87 1.21 -7.78 -11.96
CA VAL A 87 0.05 -7.98 -12.85
C VAL A 87 -0.22 -9.45 -13.10
N VAL A 88 -1.42 -9.77 -13.59
CA VAL A 88 -1.83 -11.16 -13.85
C VAL A 88 -0.96 -11.83 -14.91
N ASP A 89 -0.75 -13.13 -14.77
CA ASP A 89 -0.09 -13.95 -15.78
C ASP A 89 -1.08 -14.35 -16.89
N PRO A 90 -0.92 -13.89 -18.14
CA PRO A 90 -1.85 -14.18 -19.20
C PRO A 90 -1.93 -15.69 -19.53
N GLU A 91 -0.86 -16.46 -19.32
CA GLU A 91 -0.90 -17.92 -19.55
C GLU A 91 -1.79 -18.64 -18.54
N LYS A 92 -2.10 -18.04 -17.39
CA LYS A 92 -3.03 -18.58 -16.40
C LYS A 92 -4.46 -18.05 -16.56
N TRP A 93 -4.67 -16.97 -17.32
CA TRP A 93 -6.00 -16.34 -17.46
C TRP A 93 -6.63 -16.56 -18.84
N VAL A 94 -5.83 -16.50 -19.90
CA VAL A 94 -6.32 -16.66 -21.27
C VAL A 94 -6.96 -18.04 -21.51
N PRO A 95 -6.41 -19.16 -21.00
CA PRO A 95 -7.05 -20.46 -21.14
C PRO A 95 -8.46 -20.55 -20.53
N ASP A 96 -8.74 -19.72 -19.52
CA ASP A 96 -10.07 -19.64 -18.89
C ASP A 96 -11.00 -18.65 -19.62
N GLY A 97 -10.65 -18.23 -20.82
CA GLY A 97 -11.49 -17.39 -21.67
C GLY A 97 -11.53 -15.91 -21.27
N TYR A 98 -10.43 -15.37 -20.76
CA TYR A 98 -10.22 -13.93 -20.56
C TYR A 98 -9.28 -13.39 -21.63
N ALA A 99 -9.42 -12.10 -21.95
CA ALA A 99 -8.35 -11.34 -22.58
C ALA A 99 -7.61 -10.54 -21.49
N CYS A 100 -6.27 -10.50 -21.55
CA CYS A 100 -5.45 -9.68 -20.65
C CYS A 100 -4.88 -8.50 -21.43
N VAL A 101 -5.02 -7.28 -20.89
CA VAL A 101 -4.52 -6.05 -21.50
C VAL A 101 -3.58 -5.35 -20.54
N ARG A 102 -2.35 -5.09 -20.97
CA ARG A 102 -1.33 -4.36 -20.21
C ARG A 102 -1.01 -3.07 -20.90
N VAL A 103 -1.24 -1.95 -20.24
CA VAL A 103 -1.02 -0.61 -20.79
C VAL A 103 0.17 0.03 -20.10
N ASP A 104 1.13 0.54 -20.88
CA ASP A 104 2.13 1.48 -20.36
C ASP A 104 1.47 2.84 -20.13
N SER A 105 1.61 3.38 -18.92
CA SER A 105 1.15 4.74 -18.61
C SER A 105 1.87 5.79 -19.47
N ARG A 106 1.22 6.94 -19.63
CA ARG A 106 1.80 8.12 -20.28
C ARG A 106 3.20 8.43 -19.74
N GLY A 107 4.16 8.65 -20.64
CA GLY A 107 5.55 8.94 -20.30
C GLY A 107 6.36 7.75 -19.77
N ALA A 108 5.77 6.56 -19.72
CA ALA A 108 6.44 5.34 -19.28
C ALA A 108 6.40 4.26 -20.38
N GLY A 109 7.35 3.35 -20.33
CA GLY A 109 7.41 2.25 -21.26
C GLY A 109 7.47 2.72 -22.72
N ARG A 110 6.56 2.21 -23.53
CA ARG A 110 6.46 2.60 -24.95
C ARG A 110 5.43 3.71 -25.20
N SER A 111 4.78 4.21 -24.16
CA SER A 111 3.81 5.30 -24.23
C SER A 111 4.50 6.67 -24.10
N PRO A 112 4.41 7.54 -25.12
CA PRO A 112 5.00 8.88 -25.07
C PRO A 112 4.24 9.82 -24.13
N GLY A 113 4.77 11.03 -23.94
CA GLY A 113 4.21 12.10 -23.14
C GLY A 113 4.92 12.33 -21.82
N VAL A 114 4.31 13.13 -20.93
CA VAL A 114 4.91 13.52 -19.67
C VAL A 114 4.63 12.47 -18.60
N LEU A 115 5.69 11.97 -17.98
CA LEU A 115 5.63 11.03 -16.87
C LEU A 115 5.22 11.76 -15.59
N ASN A 116 3.98 11.54 -15.15
CA ASN A 116 3.43 12.10 -13.92
C ASN A 116 2.60 11.04 -13.20
N PRO A 117 3.25 10.18 -12.38
CA PRO A 117 2.60 9.06 -11.72
C PRO A 117 1.40 9.50 -10.87
N TRP A 118 0.29 8.78 -11.06
CA TRP A 118 -0.99 9.02 -10.38
C TRP A 118 -1.59 10.42 -10.59
N GLY A 119 -1.07 11.18 -11.54
CA GLY A 119 -1.64 12.46 -11.90
C GLY A 119 -3.04 12.33 -12.52
N PRO A 120 -3.87 13.39 -12.45
CA PRO A 120 -5.23 13.35 -13.01
C PRO A 120 -5.28 12.96 -14.50
N ARG A 121 -4.24 13.31 -15.26
CA ARG A 121 -4.14 12.95 -16.68
C ARG A 121 -3.95 11.44 -16.87
N GLU A 122 -3.09 10.80 -16.10
CA GLU A 122 -2.91 9.34 -16.16
C GLU A 122 -4.21 8.61 -15.85
N ILE A 123 -4.97 9.08 -14.87
CA ILE A 123 -6.25 8.47 -14.50
C ILE A 123 -7.30 8.65 -15.60
N ARG A 124 -7.30 9.79 -16.28
CA ARG A 124 -8.14 10.02 -17.46
C ARG A 124 -7.74 9.10 -18.61
N ASP A 125 -6.45 8.95 -18.86
CA ASP A 125 -5.94 8.02 -19.86
C ASP A 125 -6.35 6.57 -19.55
N TYR A 126 -6.38 6.19 -18.27
CA TYR A 126 -6.85 4.86 -17.86
C TYR A 126 -8.35 4.67 -18.14
N HIS A 127 -9.17 5.68 -17.83
CA HIS A 127 -10.59 5.67 -18.20
C HIS A 127 -10.76 5.45 -19.70
N ASP A 128 -10.06 6.20 -20.53
CA ASP A 128 -10.17 6.14 -21.99
C ASP A 128 -9.61 4.80 -22.54
N SER A 129 -8.61 4.22 -21.89
CA SER A 129 -8.09 2.88 -22.20
C SER A 129 -9.12 1.77 -21.90
N ILE A 130 -9.88 1.87 -20.80
CA ILE A 130 -10.99 0.97 -20.48
C ILE A 130 -12.04 1.02 -21.58
N GLU A 131 -12.45 2.23 -21.99
CA GLU A 131 -13.46 2.42 -23.03
C GLU A 131 -12.95 2.00 -24.42
N TRP A 132 -11.65 2.18 -24.71
CA TRP A 132 -11.04 1.65 -25.92
C TRP A 132 -11.10 0.12 -25.98
N ALA A 133 -10.73 -0.56 -24.89
CA ALA A 133 -10.75 -2.01 -24.83
C ALA A 133 -12.17 -2.59 -24.99
N ALA A 134 -13.17 -1.92 -24.40
CA ALA A 134 -14.55 -2.33 -24.49
C ALA A 134 -15.12 -2.29 -25.92
N ARG A 135 -14.61 -1.38 -26.75
CA ARG A 135 -15.00 -1.24 -28.17
C ARG A 135 -14.31 -2.22 -29.12
N GLN A 136 -13.32 -2.98 -28.64
CA GLN A 136 -12.63 -3.94 -29.49
C GLN A 136 -13.52 -5.11 -29.91
N PRO A 137 -13.40 -5.62 -31.16
CA PRO A 137 -14.27 -6.67 -31.68
C PRO A 137 -14.18 -7.99 -30.89
N TRP A 138 -13.06 -8.22 -30.21
CA TRP A 138 -12.79 -9.38 -29.38
C TRP A 138 -13.25 -9.20 -27.91
N CYS A 139 -13.74 -8.03 -27.52
CA CYS A 139 -14.22 -7.76 -26.15
C CYS A 139 -15.72 -8.00 -26.04
N ASN A 140 -16.15 -8.57 -24.90
CA ASN A 140 -17.58 -8.73 -24.59
C ASN A 140 -18.23 -7.48 -23.96
N GLY A 141 -17.48 -6.39 -23.83
CA GLY A 141 -17.93 -5.13 -23.23
C GLY A 141 -17.78 -5.07 -21.70
N LYS A 142 -17.16 -6.07 -21.06
CA LYS A 142 -16.92 -6.06 -19.60
C LYS A 142 -15.43 -6.03 -19.30
N ILE A 143 -15.00 -5.00 -18.56
CA ILE A 143 -13.62 -4.81 -18.16
C ILE A 143 -13.52 -4.99 -16.64
N GLY A 144 -12.58 -5.84 -16.20
CA GLY A 144 -12.14 -5.97 -14.80
C GLY A 144 -10.73 -5.42 -14.64
N LEU A 145 -10.45 -4.74 -13.54
CA LEU A 145 -9.10 -4.29 -13.22
C LEU A 145 -8.49 -5.18 -12.15
N CYS A 146 -7.23 -5.58 -12.35
CA CYS A 146 -6.52 -6.47 -11.42
C CYS A 146 -5.02 -6.18 -11.44
N GLY A 147 -4.43 -6.09 -10.26
CA GLY A 147 -2.99 -5.87 -10.07
C GLY A 147 -2.68 -5.46 -8.64
N ILE A 148 -1.39 -5.37 -8.33
CA ILE A 148 -0.87 -5.04 -7.01
C ILE A 148 -0.37 -3.59 -7.02
N SER A 149 -0.31 -2.93 -5.86
CA SER A 149 0.42 -1.68 -5.61
C SER A 149 0.04 -0.54 -6.56
N TYR A 150 0.94 -0.13 -7.45
CA TYR A 150 0.67 0.89 -8.46
C TYR A 150 -0.59 0.56 -9.27
N PHE A 151 -0.66 -0.67 -9.77
CA PHE A 151 -1.78 -1.17 -10.58
C PHE A 151 -3.07 -1.36 -9.76
N ALA A 152 -2.98 -1.50 -8.46
CA ALA A 152 -4.11 -1.55 -7.54
C ALA A 152 -4.60 -0.14 -7.20
N ARG A 153 -3.68 0.75 -6.85
CA ARG A 153 -4.00 2.13 -6.47
C ARG A 153 -4.78 2.86 -7.56
N THR A 154 -4.34 2.77 -8.81
CA THR A 154 -5.00 3.43 -9.94
C THR A 154 -6.43 2.97 -10.15
N GLN A 155 -6.81 1.76 -9.69
CA GLN A 155 -8.18 1.24 -9.77
C GLN A 155 -9.16 2.07 -8.92
N TRP A 156 -8.75 2.51 -7.72
CA TRP A 156 -9.58 3.37 -6.88
C TRP A 156 -9.94 4.67 -7.59
N TYR A 157 -8.95 5.31 -8.22
CA TYR A 157 -9.15 6.62 -8.87
C TYR A 157 -9.96 6.51 -10.14
N VAL A 158 -9.63 5.57 -11.02
CA VAL A 158 -10.33 5.42 -12.28
C VAL A 158 -11.77 4.95 -12.08
N SER A 159 -12.04 4.11 -11.07
CA SER A 159 -13.41 3.70 -10.74
C SER A 159 -14.28 4.87 -10.27
N ALA A 160 -13.68 5.88 -9.61
CA ALA A 160 -14.37 7.10 -9.22
C ALA A 160 -14.75 8.00 -10.43
N LEU A 161 -14.13 7.81 -11.59
CA LEU A 161 -14.54 8.43 -12.86
C LEU A 161 -15.71 7.71 -13.52
N LYS A 162 -16.12 6.54 -13.01
CA LYS A 162 -17.26 5.72 -13.47
C LYS A 162 -17.22 5.34 -14.96
N PRO A 163 -16.14 4.69 -15.46
CA PRO A 163 -16.12 4.24 -16.84
C PRO A 163 -17.33 3.31 -17.10
N PRO A 164 -18.11 3.54 -18.17
CA PRO A 164 -19.33 2.77 -18.44
C PRO A 164 -19.15 1.26 -18.56
N HIS A 165 -17.98 0.81 -19.02
CA HIS A 165 -17.69 -0.62 -19.23
C HIS A 165 -16.86 -1.24 -18.10
N LEU A 166 -16.54 -0.49 -17.04
CA LEU A 166 -15.87 -1.05 -15.86
C LEU A 166 -16.85 -1.89 -15.03
N ALA A 167 -16.63 -3.20 -14.99
CA ALA A 167 -17.56 -4.16 -14.38
C ALA A 167 -17.15 -4.59 -12.97
N ALA A 168 -15.84 -4.62 -12.64
CA ALA A 168 -15.34 -5.01 -11.33
C ALA A 168 -13.88 -4.58 -11.13
N ILE A 169 -13.45 -4.37 -9.87
CA ILE A 169 -12.07 -4.07 -9.51
C ILE A 169 -11.56 -5.01 -8.43
N CYS A 170 -10.30 -5.46 -8.55
CA CYS A 170 -9.59 -6.25 -7.55
C CYS A 170 -8.33 -5.49 -7.14
N VAL A 171 -8.43 -4.78 -6.03
CA VAL A 171 -7.39 -3.87 -5.51
C VAL A 171 -6.52 -4.64 -4.52
N TRP A 172 -5.40 -5.19 -5.02
CA TRP A 172 -4.49 -5.98 -4.21
C TRP A 172 -3.35 -5.12 -3.67
N GLU A 173 -3.29 -4.94 -2.35
CA GLU A 173 -2.31 -4.05 -1.69
C GLU A 173 -2.26 -2.66 -2.35
N GLY A 174 -3.38 -1.96 -2.34
CA GLY A 174 -3.58 -0.67 -3.00
C GLY A 174 -3.77 0.47 -2.01
N ALA A 175 -2.72 1.27 -1.79
CA ALA A 175 -2.84 2.57 -1.14
C ALA A 175 -3.90 3.44 -1.83
N ALA A 176 -4.53 4.35 -1.10
CA ALA A 176 -5.59 5.19 -1.65
C ALA A 176 -5.34 6.69 -1.49
N ASP A 177 -5.06 7.15 -0.28
CA ASP A 177 -4.84 8.56 0.03
C ASP A 177 -3.42 8.97 -0.36
N CYS A 178 -3.28 9.94 -1.28
CA CYS A 178 -1.98 10.37 -1.76
C CYS A 178 -1.11 10.96 -0.65
N TYR A 179 -1.72 11.75 0.22
CA TYR A 179 -1.03 12.38 1.33
C TYR A 179 -0.70 11.35 2.41
N ARG A 180 -1.73 10.70 2.98
CA ARG A 180 -1.61 9.89 4.22
C ARG A 180 -0.99 8.52 4.03
N ASP A 181 -1.11 7.93 2.82
CA ASP A 181 -0.62 6.58 2.56
C ASP A 181 0.73 6.56 1.82
N ILE A 182 1.10 7.65 1.10
CA ILE A 182 2.21 7.63 0.14
C ILE A 182 3.28 8.67 0.45
N THR A 183 2.89 9.96 0.53
CA THR A 183 3.87 11.04 0.57
C THR A 183 4.20 11.49 1.99
N HIS A 184 3.19 11.45 2.89
CA HIS A 184 3.35 11.95 4.27
C HIS A 184 2.61 11.06 5.27
N HIS A 185 3.31 10.42 6.17
CA HIS A 185 2.69 9.69 7.27
C HIS A 185 2.50 10.62 8.47
N GLY A 186 1.25 10.90 8.82
CA GLY A 186 0.93 11.82 9.91
C GLY A 186 1.52 13.23 9.73
N GLY A 187 1.77 13.67 8.50
CA GLY A 187 2.39 14.96 8.20
C GLY A 187 3.91 14.92 8.00
N ILE A 188 4.55 13.76 8.12
CA ILE A 188 6.00 13.56 7.99
C ILE A 188 6.30 12.97 6.61
N VAL A 189 7.22 13.56 5.86
CA VAL A 189 7.59 13.08 4.51
C VAL A 189 8.12 11.65 4.58
N SER A 190 7.52 10.77 3.78
CA SER A 190 8.00 9.41 3.54
C SER A 190 8.93 9.38 2.34
N ASP A 191 10.06 8.69 2.44
CA ASP A 191 11.02 8.55 1.34
C ASP A 191 10.61 7.48 0.30
N PHE A 192 9.44 6.87 0.46
CA PHE A 192 8.98 5.81 -0.45
C PHE A 192 9.05 6.25 -1.92
N MET A 193 8.37 7.34 -2.28
CA MET A 193 8.39 7.85 -3.66
C MET A 193 9.75 8.40 -4.06
N LEU A 194 10.48 9.02 -3.13
CA LEU A 194 11.83 9.53 -3.38
C LEU A 194 12.80 8.40 -3.75
N SER A 195 12.53 7.21 -3.27
CA SER A 195 13.29 6.00 -3.52
C SER A 195 12.78 5.19 -4.73
N LEU A 196 11.47 5.00 -4.84
CA LEU A 196 10.83 4.22 -5.90
C LEU A 196 10.96 4.90 -7.29
N PHE A 197 10.67 6.19 -7.34
CA PHE A 197 10.61 6.93 -8.60
C PHE A 197 11.93 6.86 -9.39
N PRO A 198 13.11 7.17 -8.81
CA PRO A 198 14.37 7.09 -9.56
C PRO A 198 14.78 5.66 -9.94
N ARG A 199 14.46 4.67 -9.12
CA ARG A 199 14.96 3.30 -9.32
C ARG A 199 14.07 2.47 -10.25
N GLN A 200 12.75 2.60 -10.14
CA GLN A 200 11.82 1.74 -10.87
C GLN A 200 11.09 2.50 -11.98
N ILE A 201 10.52 3.66 -11.69
CA ILE A 201 9.68 4.39 -12.65
C ILE A 201 10.55 5.10 -13.70
N LYS A 202 11.51 5.92 -13.27
CA LYS A 202 12.47 6.59 -14.21
C LYS A 202 13.29 5.60 -15.03
N ASN A 203 13.49 4.39 -14.54
CA ASN A 203 14.25 3.36 -15.26
C ASN A 203 13.57 2.96 -16.57
N VAL A 204 12.25 3.06 -16.64
CA VAL A 204 11.44 2.76 -17.82
C VAL A 204 10.74 4.00 -18.38
N GLN A 205 11.20 5.21 -18.06
CA GLN A 205 10.67 6.43 -18.67
C GLN A 205 10.78 6.36 -20.19
N HIS A 206 9.70 6.72 -20.89
CA HIS A 206 9.68 6.75 -22.36
C HIS A 206 10.79 7.67 -22.92
N GLY A 207 11.45 7.21 -23.97
CA GLY A 207 12.60 7.92 -24.52
C GLY A 207 13.94 7.58 -23.85
N LYS A 208 13.98 6.68 -22.86
CA LYS A 208 15.24 6.17 -22.32
C LYS A 208 15.95 5.21 -23.28
N GLY A 209 15.20 4.55 -24.16
CA GLY A 209 15.70 3.77 -25.28
C GLY A 209 16.84 2.81 -24.91
N GLU A 210 17.97 2.93 -25.59
CA GLU A 210 19.16 2.10 -25.38
C GLU A 210 19.77 2.18 -23.95
N ARG A 211 19.47 3.24 -23.21
CA ARG A 211 19.91 3.42 -21.80
C ARG A 211 18.98 2.77 -20.80
N GLY A 212 17.80 2.32 -21.24
CA GLY A 212 16.84 1.59 -20.42
C GLY A 212 17.10 0.09 -20.36
N PRO A 213 16.27 -0.67 -19.67
CA PRO A 213 16.34 -2.12 -19.66
C PRO A 213 16.02 -2.69 -21.05
N LYS A 214 16.47 -3.94 -21.30
CA LYS A 214 16.11 -4.70 -22.51
C LYS A 214 15.12 -5.80 -22.16
N SER A 215 14.13 -6.00 -23.03
CA SER A 215 13.17 -7.10 -22.85
C SER A 215 13.85 -8.45 -23.13
N SER A 216 13.70 -9.36 -22.20
CA SER A 216 14.10 -10.76 -22.40
C SER A 216 13.12 -11.54 -23.29
N LEU A 217 11.92 -11.01 -23.56
CA LEU A 217 10.90 -11.66 -24.40
C LEU A 217 11.24 -11.63 -25.88
N ASN A 218 11.71 -10.50 -26.36
CA ASN A 218 11.86 -10.23 -27.79
C ASN A 218 13.07 -9.33 -28.12
N GLY A 219 13.86 -8.91 -27.13
CA GLY A 219 15.02 -8.03 -27.29
C GLY A 219 14.66 -6.56 -27.58
N GLU A 220 13.36 -6.19 -27.57
CA GLU A 220 12.94 -4.81 -27.76
C GLU A 220 13.29 -3.92 -26.58
N LEU A 221 13.22 -2.61 -26.79
CA LEU A 221 13.47 -1.58 -25.77
C LEU A 221 12.15 -1.25 -25.05
N PRO A 222 11.97 -1.69 -23.79
CA PRO A 222 10.74 -1.41 -23.03
C PRO A 222 10.49 0.07 -22.82
N ALA A 223 11.53 0.90 -22.79
CA ALA A 223 11.46 2.35 -22.57
C ALA A 223 11.33 3.18 -23.87
N GLY A 224 10.71 2.60 -24.89
CA GLY A 224 10.48 3.22 -26.19
C GLY A 224 11.67 3.05 -27.15
N PRO A 225 11.42 3.20 -28.47
CA PRO A 225 12.49 3.06 -29.48
C PRO A 225 13.46 4.26 -29.50
N GLU A 226 13.01 5.44 -29.08
CA GLU A 226 13.80 6.67 -29.07
C GLU A 226 14.77 6.68 -27.88
N THR A 227 15.95 7.29 -28.09
CA THR A 227 16.92 7.56 -27.03
C THR A 227 17.10 9.07 -26.90
N LEU A 228 16.32 9.70 -26.05
CA LEU A 228 16.32 11.13 -25.79
C LEU A 228 17.50 11.55 -24.90
N SER A 229 17.91 12.81 -24.93
CA SER A 229 18.88 13.37 -24.00
C SER A 229 18.34 13.39 -22.55
N GLU A 230 19.23 13.55 -21.57
CA GLU A 230 18.77 13.70 -20.15
C GLU A 230 17.97 14.98 -19.94
N GLU A 231 18.25 16.02 -20.69
CA GLU A 231 17.51 17.28 -20.66
C GLU A 231 16.07 17.10 -21.16
N GLU A 232 15.88 16.44 -22.31
CA GLU A 232 14.56 16.11 -22.84
C GLU A 232 13.80 15.17 -21.89
N LEU A 233 14.47 14.17 -21.31
CA LEU A 233 13.85 13.30 -20.32
C LEU A 233 13.41 14.06 -19.06
N ALA A 234 14.22 15.04 -18.61
CA ALA A 234 13.85 15.86 -17.44
C ALA A 234 12.65 16.76 -17.73
N GLN A 235 12.51 17.28 -18.94
CA GLN A 235 11.35 18.07 -19.37
C GLN A 235 10.08 17.22 -19.53
N ASN A 236 10.24 15.92 -19.77
CA ASN A 236 9.15 14.96 -19.97
C ASN A 236 8.79 14.17 -18.69
N ARG A 237 9.04 14.72 -17.52
CA ARG A 237 8.61 14.12 -16.24
C ARG A 237 8.38 15.16 -15.15
N GLU A 238 7.49 14.83 -14.20
CA GLU A 238 7.39 15.53 -12.92
C GLU A 238 8.63 15.28 -12.08
N ASP A 239 9.14 16.31 -11.41
CA ASP A 239 10.14 16.16 -10.35
C ASP A 239 9.44 15.79 -9.05
N MET A 240 9.36 14.50 -8.76
CA MET A 240 8.58 13.98 -7.63
C MET A 240 9.12 14.42 -6.27
N GLU A 241 10.43 14.60 -6.13
CA GLU A 241 11.02 15.09 -4.88
C GLU A 241 10.67 16.56 -4.65
N ALA A 242 10.93 17.42 -5.65
CA ALA A 242 10.56 18.82 -5.58
C ALA A 242 9.05 19.01 -5.37
N TRP A 243 8.23 18.18 -6.04
CA TRP A 243 6.78 18.20 -5.90
C TRP A 243 6.34 17.86 -4.47
N ILE A 244 6.83 16.77 -3.86
CA ILE A 244 6.46 16.36 -2.50
C ILE A 244 6.86 17.42 -1.48
N LEU A 245 8.07 17.96 -1.59
CA LEU A 245 8.58 18.98 -0.66
C LEU A 245 7.88 20.34 -0.80
N ALA A 246 7.38 20.67 -1.99
CA ALA A 246 6.60 21.89 -2.23
C ALA A 246 5.17 21.81 -1.68
N HIS A 247 4.68 20.61 -1.36
CA HIS A 247 3.30 20.36 -0.90
C HIS A 247 3.27 19.69 0.49
N PRO A 248 3.70 20.37 1.57
CA PRO A 248 3.78 19.78 2.90
C PRO A 248 2.41 19.55 3.57
N LEU A 249 1.33 20.11 3.01
CA LEU A 249 -0.04 19.96 3.47
C LEU A 249 -0.88 19.11 2.50
N ASP A 250 -2.00 18.58 2.99
CA ASP A 250 -3.01 17.91 2.16
C ASP A 250 -3.83 18.93 1.36
N ASP A 251 -3.21 19.48 0.34
CA ASP A 251 -3.77 20.49 -0.54
C ASP A 251 -4.53 19.89 -1.74
N GLU A 252 -4.97 20.75 -2.64
CA GLU A 252 -5.72 20.35 -3.84
C GLU A 252 -4.92 19.42 -4.77
N VAL A 253 -3.59 19.49 -4.73
CA VAL A 253 -2.73 18.65 -5.58
C VAL A 253 -2.72 17.20 -5.06
N HIS A 254 -2.70 16.99 -3.74
CA HIS A 254 -2.87 15.69 -3.12
C HIS A 254 -4.29 15.14 -3.26
N LYS A 255 -5.29 16.01 -3.03
CA LYS A 255 -6.71 15.65 -3.17
C LYS A 255 -7.06 15.23 -4.61
N ALA A 256 -6.47 15.87 -5.61
CA ALA A 256 -6.62 15.47 -7.01
C ALA A 256 -6.03 14.07 -7.32
N ARG A 257 -5.21 13.53 -6.40
CA ARG A 257 -4.62 12.19 -6.44
C ARG A 257 -5.18 11.26 -5.34
N THR A 258 -6.41 11.52 -4.90
CA THR A 258 -7.13 10.75 -3.87
C THR A 258 -8.54 10.45 -4.39
N PRO A 259 -9.05 9.21 -4.30
CA PRO A 259 -10.35 8.86 -4.86
C PRO A 259 -11.51 9.55 -4.12
N VAL A 260 -12.53 9.93 -4.87
CA VAL A 260 -13.82 10.36 -4.31
C VAL A 260 -14.65 9.11 -4.04
N TRP A 261 -14.69 8.66 -2.78
CA TRP A 261 -15.28 7.37 -2.39
C TRP A 261 -16.75 7.20 -2.75
N GLU A 262 -17.53 8.29 -2.73
CA GLU A 262 -18.95 8.31 -3.11
C GLU A 262 -19.16 7.92 -4.57
N ASN A 263 -18.13 8.04 -5.38
CA ASN A 263 -18.13 7.68 -6.79
C ASN A 263 -17.66 6.25 -7.06
N VAL A 264 -16.98 5.60 -6.12
CA VAL A 264 -16.53 4.20 -6.26
C VAL A 264 -17.73 3.29 -5.99
N GLN A 265 -18.43 2.90 -7.05
CA GLN A 265 -19.70 2.15 -6.98
C GLN A 265 -19.65 0.77 -7.64
N VAL A 266 -18.59 0.47 -8.36
CA VAL A 266 -18.35 -0.81 -9.01
C VAL A 266 -18.13 -1.94 -7.97
N PRO A 267 -18.51 -3.20 -8.25
CA PRO A 267 -18.14 -4.34 -7.42
C PRO A 267 -16.64 -4.39 -7.16
N LEU A 268 -16.24 -4.59 -5.90
CA LEU A 268 -14.84 -4.53 -5.52
C LEU A 268 -14.40 -5.63 -4.54
N LEU A 269 -13.19 -6.14 -4.77
CA LEU A 269 -12.42 -6.94 -3.84
C LEU A 269 -11.21 -6.13 -3.41
N SER A 270 -11.10 -5.79 -2.12
CA SER A 270 -9.94 -5.13 -1.51
C SER A 270 -9.12 -6.16 -0.77
N ALA A 271 -7.86 -6.36 -1.17
CA ALA A 271 -6.96 -7.32 -0.55
C ALA A 271 -5.78 -6.60 0.14
N ALA A 272 -5.72 -6.66 1.47
CA ALA A 272 -4.73 -5.97 2.29
C ALA A 272 -3.68 -6.94 2.84
N ASN A 273 -2.51 -6.43 3.21
CA ASN A 273 -1.45 -7.20 3.86
C ASN A 273 -1.12 -6.61 5.24
N TRP A 274 -1.19 -7.44 6.29
CA TRP A 274 -0.85 -7.01 7.66
C TRP A 274 0.57 -6.46 7.81
N GLY A 275 1.48 -6.90 6.96
CA GLY A 275 2.88 -6.47 6.96
C GLY A 275 3.20 -5.26 6.09
N GLY A 276 2.20 -4.67 5.41
CA GLY A 276 2.37 -3.53 4.50
C GLY A 276 2.35 -2.15 5.17
N MET A 277 2.64 -2.06 6.47
CA MET A 277 2.59 -0.82 7.25
C MET A 277 3.34 0.32 6.58
N GLY A 278 2.73 1.50 6.58
CA GLY A 278 3.29 2.71 5.99
C GLY A 278 3.13 2.81 4.47
N LEU A 279 2.36 1.92 3.79
CA LEU A 279 2.12 2.03 2.35
C LEU A 279 0.70 1.63 1.92
N HIS A 280 0.34 0.34 1.99
CA HIS A 280 -0.86 -0.16 1.31
C HIS A 280 -2.09 -0.38 2.19
N PRO A 281 -1.99 -1.06 3.36
CA PRO A 281 -3.17 -1.62 4.03
C PRO A 281 -4.17 -0.54 4.46
N ARG A 282 -3.73 0.66 4.84
CA ARG A 282 -4.65 1.73 5.20
C ARG A 282 -5.61 2.05 4.05
N GLY A 283 -5.09 2.20 2.82
CA GLY A 283 -5.92 2.44 1.64
C GLY A 283 -6.90 1.31 1.34
N ASN A 284 -6.51 0.05 1.55
CA ASN A 284 -7.40 -1.09 1.37
C ASN A 284 -8.55 -1.08 2.38
N PHE A 285 -8.26 -0.82 3.67
CA PHE A 285 -9.30 -0.73 4.70
C PHE A 285 -10.22 0.48 4.49
N GLU A 286 -9.66 1.65 4.20
CA GLU A 286 -10.43 2.86 3.90
C GLU A 286 -11.32 2.68 2.65
N GLY A 287 -10.78 2.07 1.60
CA GLY A 287 -11.54 1.75 0.39
C GLY A 287 -12.70 0.80 0.66
N TYR A 288 -12.47 -0.27 1.42
CA TYR A 288 -13.55 -1.17 1.82
C TYR A 288 -14.63 -0.46 2.64
N VAL A 289 -14.23 0.37 3.62
CA VAL A 289 -15.19 1.06 4.51
C VAL A 289 -15.96 2.13 3.75
N HIS A 290 -15.28 2.99 2.98
CA HIS A 290 -15.84 4.24 2.46
C HIS A 290 -16.35 4.18 1.03
N ALA A 291 -15.91 3.22 0.20
CA ALA A 291 -16.46 3.08 -1.15
C ALA A 291 -17.98 2.90 -1.12
N ALA A 292 -18.69 3.63 -1.99
CA ALA A 292 -20.15 3.59 -2.11
C ALA A 292 -20.67 2.31 -2.77
N SER A 293 -19.79 1.41 -3.19
CA SER A 293 -20.18 0.11 -3.71
C SER A 293 -21.00 -0.67 -2.69
N ARG A 294 -22.11 -1.25 -3.15
CA ARG A 294 -22.93 -2.19 -2.35
C ARG A 294 -22.42 -3.63 -2.41
N GLN A 295 -21.49 -3.90 -3.32
CA GLN A 295 -20.89 -5.21 -3.57
C GLN A 295 -19.39 -5.11 -3.33
N LYS A 296 -19.00 -5.24 -2.06
CA LYS A 296 -17.62 -5.05 -1.63
C LYS A 296 -17.17 -6.13 -0.65
N TRP A 297 -15.95 -6.61 -0.87
CA TRP A 297 -15.31 -7.64 -0.07
C TRP A 297 -13.94 -7.19 0.36
N LEU A 298 -13.55 -7.61 1.57
CA LEU A 298 -12.22 -7.40 2.14
C LEU A 298 -11.56 -8.76 2.37
N GLU A 299 -10.37 -8.93 1.84
CA GLU A 299 -9.46 -10.02 2.17
C GLU A 299 -8.24 -9.42 2.86
N VAL A 300 -7.71 -10.06 3.92
CA VAL A 300 -6.49 -9.58 4.59
C VAL A 300 -5.56 -10.75 4.88
N HIS A 301 -4.38 -10.68 4.29
CA HIS A 301 -3.33 -11.70 4.38
C HIS A 301 -2.06 -11.17 5.05
N GLY A 302 -1.04 -12.01 5.13
CA GLY A 302 0.34 -11.67 5.46
C GLY A 302 1.27 -12.11 4.34
N ASP A 303 2.57 -12.34 4.65
CA ASP A 303 3.62 -12.69 3.71
C ASP A 303 4.13 -11.48 2.90
N THR A 304 4.99 -11.74 1.91
CA THR A 304 5.56 -10.69 1.06
C THR A 304 4.50 -10.04 0.19
N HIS A 305 4.77 -8.81 -0.21
CA HIS A 305 3.92 -7.93 -1.00
C HIS A 305 3.28 -8.57 -2.25
N TRP A 306 3.96 -9.52 -2.88
CA TRP A 306 3.53 -10.09 -4.17
C TRP A 306 3.05 -11.55 -4.07
N THR A 307 3.40 -12.27 -3.01
CA THR A 307 3.28 -13.73 -2.97
C THR A 307 1.83 -14.21 -3.11
N HIS A 308 0.94 -13.76 -2.23
CA HIS A 308 -0.43 -14.27 -2.21
C HIS A 308 -1.23 -13.97 -3.47
N PHE A 309 -0.90 -12.92 -4.20
CA PHE A 309 -1.53 -12.60 -5.48
C PHE A 309 -1.37 -13.72 -6.52
N TYR A 310 -0.21 -14.38 -6.51
CA TYR A 310 0.18 -15.40 -7.51
C TYR A 310 -0.04 -16.84 -7.05
N THR A 311 -0.23 -17.09 -5.75
CA THR A 311 -0.53 -18.44 -5.23
C THR A 311 -1.85 -18.97 -5.77
N ASN A 312 -2.04 -20.30 -5.70
CA ASN A 312 -3.32 -20.90 -6.07
C ASN A 312 -4.50 -20.33 -5.28
N HIS A 313 -4.29 -19.95 -4.01
CA HIS A 313 -5.32 -19.27 -3.20
C HIS A 313 -5.72 -17.93 -3.82
N GLY A 314 -4.76 -17.03 -4.04
CA GLY A 314 -5.03 -15.71 -4.61
C GLY A 314 -5.60 -15.78 -6.02
N LEU A 315 -5.02 -16.62 -6.88
CA LEU A 315 -5.50 -16.83 -8.25
C LEU A 315 -6.95 -17.35 -8.27
N THR A 316 -7.28 -18.32 -7.40
CA THR A 316 -8.65 -18.86 -7.28
C THR A 316 -9.62 -17.80 -6.80
N LEU A 317 -9.26 -17.02 -5.80
CA LEU A 317 -10.08 -15.93 -5.27
C LEU A 317 -10.39 -14.89 -6.35
N GLN A 318 -9.37 -14.45 -7.09
CA GLN A 318 -9.50 -13.52 -8.20
C GLN A 318 -10.39 -14.08 -9.32
N LYS A 319 -10.17 -15.33 -9.74
CA LYS A 319 -10.95 -15.97 -10.80
C LYS A 319 -12.41 -16.19 -10.40
N ARG A 320 -12.70 -16.56 -9.15
CA ARG A 320 -14.07 -16.65 -8.64
C ARG A 320 -14.78 -15.31 -8.68
N PHE A 321 -14.10 -14.24 -8.26
CA PHE A 321 -14.61 -12.88 -8.28
C PHE A 321 -14.93 -12.43 -9.72
N PHE A 322 -13.96 -12.48 -10.61
CA PHE A 322 -14.15 -12.04 -11.99
C PHE A 322 -15.05 -12.96 -12.81
N GLY A 323 -15.05 -14.28 -12.56
CA GLY A 323 -15.98 -15.20 -13.19
C GLY A 323 -17.43 -14.83 -12.90
N HIS A 324 -17.72 -14.47 -11.65
CA HIS A 324 -19.05 -14.01 -11.24
C HIS A 324 -19.45 -12.70 -11.95
N PHE A 325 -18.61 -11.65 -11.87
CA PHE A 325 -18.99 -10.31 -12.36
C PHE A 325 -18.83 -10.12 -13.87
N LEU A 326 -17.81 -10.71 -14.49
CA LEU A 326 -17.51 -10.48 -15.90
C LEU A 326 -18.15 -11.52 -16.82
N LYS A 327 -18.33 -12.75 -16.32
CA LYS A 327 -18.89 -13.86 -17.12
C LYS A 327 -20.31 -14.26 -16.69
N GLY A 328 -20.74 -13.91 -15.47
CA GLY A 328 -22.01 -14.37 -14.90
C GLY A 328 -21.99 -15.85 -14.50
N GLU A 329 -20.81 -16.39 -14.20
CA GLU A 329 -20.64 -17.78 -13.80
C GLU A 329 -21.06 -18.01 -12.33
N ALA A 330 -21.59 -19.18 -12.03
CA ALA A 330 -21.91 -19.63 -10.67
C ALA A 330 -20.63 -20.09 -9.95
N THR A 331 -19.77 -19.14 -9.57
CA THR A 331 -18.47 -19.41 -8.94
C THR A 331 -18.53 -19.61 -7.44
N GLY A 332 -19.72 -19.56 -6.82
CA GLY A 332 -19.90 -19.52 -5.37
C GLY A 332 -19.51 -18.17 -4.75
N TRP A 333 -19.42 -17.11 -5.57
CA TRP A 333 -19.08 -15.78 -5.05
C TRP A 333 -20.24 -15.14 -4.27
N ALA A 334 -21.47 -15.47 -4.59
CA ALA A 334 -22.65 -14.96 -3.87
C ALA A 334 -22.67 -15.36 -2.38
N GLU A 335 -22.04 -16.48 -2.04
CA GLU A 335 -21.89 -16.99 -0.68
C GLU A 335 -20.56 -16.57 -0.01
N GLN A 336 -19.73 -15.76 -0.70
CA GLN A 336 -18.45 -15.31 -0.18
C GLN A 336 -18.68 -14.39 1.02
N PRO A 337 -18.10 -14.68 2.21
CA PRO A 337 -18.15 -13.78 3.35
C PRO A 337 -17.60 -12.39 2.98
N PRO A 338 -18.24 -11.30 3.43
CA PRO A 338 -17.80 -9.94 3.08
C PRO A 338 -16.40 -9.60 3.58
N VAL A 339 -15.94 -10.25 4.66
CA VAL A 339 -14.59 -10.07 5.20
C VAL A 339 -13.94 -11.42 5.44
N GLN A 340 -12.75 -11.61 4.92
CA GLN A 340 -11.89 -12.77 5.16
C GLN A 340 -10.57 -12.31 5.73
N LEU A 341 -10.24 -12.76 6.92
CA LEU A 341 -9.00 -12.44 7.60
C LEU A 341 -8.12 -13.68 7.71
N GLN A 342 -6.85 -13.52 7.49
CA GLN A 342 -5.84 -14.43 7.99
C GLN A 342 -5.36 -13.88 9.34
N VAL A 343 -5.95 -14.37 10.42
CA VAL A 343 -5.60 -13.95 11.79
C VAL A 343 -4.19 -14.37 12.11
N ARG A 344 -3.33 -13.39 12.42
CA ARG A 344 -1.91 -13.61 12.64
C ARG A 344 -1.65 -14.18 14.04
N HIS A 345 -1.00 -15.32 14.09
CA HIS A 345 -0.35 -15.90 15.28
C HIS A 345 1.17 -15.69 15.16
N ILE A 346 1.92 -16.13 16.16
CA ILE A 346 3.38 -15.99 16.18
C ILE A 346 4.04 -16.80 15.05
N ASP A 347 3.46 -17.95 14.72
CA ASP A 347 4.06 -18.98 13.85
C ASP A 347 3.19 -19.34 12.64
N ARG A 348 1.99 -18.78 12.53
CA ARG A 348 1.04 -19.12 11.46
C ARG A 348 -0.03 -18.06 11.27
N TYR A 349 -0.77 -18.22 10.19
CA TYR A 349 -2.03 -17.50 9.94
C TYR A 349 -3.21 -18.46 10.02
N VAL A 350 -4.31 -18.02 10.60
CA VAL A 350 -5.55 -18.81 10.73
C VAL A 350 -6.67 -18.12 9.97
N PRO A 351 -7.22 -18.74 8.92
CA PRO A 351 -8.32 -18.15 8.15
C PRO A 351 -9.57 -17.98 9.00
N ARG A 352 -10.23 -16.84 8.89
CA ARG A 352 -11.48 -16.54 9.57
C ARG A 352 -12.37 -15.63 8.73
N ALA A 353 -13.65 -16.01 8.63
CA ALA A 353 -14.69 -15.20 8.02
C ALA A 353 -15.31 -14.26 9.05
N GLU A 354 -15.56 -13.01 8.64
CA GLU A 354 -16.27 -11.99 9.41
C GLU A 354 -17.37 -11.36 8.56
N THR A 355 -18.33 -10.73 9.18
CA THR A 355 -19.47 -10.10 8.51
C THR A 355 -19.24 -8.63 8.20
N GLU A 356 -18.24 -8.00 8.85
CA GLU A 356 -17.98 -6.57 8.74
C GLU A 356 -16.56 -6.19 9.22
N TRP A 357 -16.13 -4.99 8.86
CA TRP A 357 -14.92 -4.35 9.35
C TRP A 357 -15.18 -2.87 9.68
N PRO A 358 -14.72 -2.35 10.85
CA PRO A 358 -14.15 -3.11 11.97
C PRO A 358 -15.14 -4.12 12.55
N ILE A 359 -14.63 -5.17 13.22
CA ILE A 359 -15.44 -6.27 13.77
C ILE A 359 -16.35 -5.75 14.88
N ALA A 360 -17.68 -5.95 14.78
CA ALA A 360 -18.66 -5.35 15.71
C ALA A 360 -18.49 -5.77 17.17
N ARG A 361 -18.06 -7.03 17.44
CA ARG A 361 -17.83 -7.53 18.80
C ARG A 361 -16.55 -7.00 19.46
N THR A 362 -15.81 -6.10 18.81
CA THR A 362 -14.57 -5.53 19.34
C THR A 362 -14.79 -4.84 20.68
N LEU A 363 -14.00 -5.21 21.67
CA LEU A 363 -13.93 -4.56 22.98
C LEU A 363 -12.80 -3.52 22.96
N TRP A 364 -13.16 -2.28 22.73
CA TRP A 364 -12.22 -1.15 22.71
C TRP A 364 -11.65 -0.91 24.10
N THR A 365 -10.38 -1.27 24.28
CA THR A 365 -9.74 -1.37 25.58
C THR A 365 -8.57 -0.42 25.72
N ARG A 366 -8.63 0.48 26.71
CA ARG A 366 -7.54 1.41 27.02
C ARG A 366 -6.47 0.76 27.89
N PHE A 367 -5.22 0.99 27.51
CA PHE A 367 -4.04 0.72 28.31
C PHE A 367 -3.34 2.05 28.55
N TYR A 368 -3.33 2.51 29.80
CA TYR A 368 -2.76 3.80 30.19
C TYR A 368 -1.25 3.70 30.36
N LEU A 369 -0.54 4.75 29.95
CA LEU A 369 0.92 4.83 30.06
C LEU A 369 1.28 5.29 31.47
N ASP A 370 2.04 4.47 32.20
CA ASP A 370 2.61 4.81 33.51
C ASP A 370 4.11 5.13 33.40
N PRO A 371 4.52 6.41 33.50
CA PRO A 371 5.92 6.80 33.45
C PRO A 371 6.76 6.27 34.62
N GLY A 372 6.14 6.00 35.79
CA GLY A 372 6.85 5.54 36.97
C GLY A 372 7.36 4.11 36.86
N GLY A 373 6.56 3.24 36.24
CA GLY A 373 6.91 1.84 36.01
C GLY A 373 7.34 1.53 34.58
N MET A 374 7.25 2.48 33.67
CA MET A 374 7.35 2.26 32.21
C MET A 374 6.41 1.15 31.75
N THR A 375 5.17 1.19 32.26
CA THR A 375 4.16 0.14 32.01
C THR A 375 2.93 0.64 31.26
N LEU A 376 2.27 -0.30 30.60
CA LEU A 376 0.93 -0.15 30.04
C LEU A 376 -0.06 -0.84 30.98
N SER A 377 -0.93 -0.05 31.64
CA SER A 377 -1.85 -0.53 32.67
C SER A 377 -3.32 -0.35 32.26
N ARG A 378 -4.20 -1.23 32.75
CA ARG A 378 -5.66 -1.07 32.63
C ARG A 378 -6.20 0.02 33.58
N LEU A 379 -5.41 0.46 34.52
CA LEU A 379 -5.80 1.46 35.52
C LEU A 379 -5.28 2.83 35.12
N PRO A 380 -6.12 3.87 35.18
CA PRO A 380 -5.69 5.24 34.90
C PRO A 380 -4.72 5.76 35.98
N MET A 381 -3.88 6.70 35.60
CA MET A 381 -2.90 7.30 36.50
C MET A 381 -3.56 8.23 37.54
N ALA A 382 -3.24 8.02 38.80
CA ALA A 382 -3.78 8.79 39.91
C ALA A 382 -2.96 10.04 40.27
N LYS A 383 -1.68 10.10 39.86
CA LYS A 383 -0.74 11.17 40.21
C LYS A 383 -0.12 11.79 38.96
N PRO A 384 0.16 13.11 38.97
CA PRO A 384 0.91 13.74 37.90
C PRO A 384 2.32 13.18 37.80
N ALA A 385 2.80 13.02 36.56
CA ALA A 385 4.18 12.65 36.25
C ALA A 385 4.57 13.24 34.88
N THR A 386 5.85 13.41 34.68
CA THR A 386 6.44 13.78 33.37
C THR A 386 7.61 12.87 33.07
N LEU A 387 7.81 12.57 31.80
CA LEU A 387 8.94 11.76 31.34
C LEU A 387 9.53 12.40 30.07
N ALA A 388 10.76 12.86 30.19
CA ALA A 388 11.48 13.49 29.09
C ALA A 388 12.34 12.46 28.33
N TYR A 389 12.46 12.65 27.03
CA TYR A 389 13.35 11.87 26.18
C TYR A 389 13.96 12.75 25.08
N GLU A 390 15.11 12.37 24.60
CA GLU A 390 15.78 13.00 23.47
C GLU A 390 14.96 12.74 22.19
N ALA A 391 14.53 13.79 21.49
CA ALA A 391 13.60 13.71 20.38
C ALA A 391 14.08 12.77 19.25
N LEU A 392 15.38 12.85 18.90
CA LEU A 392 15.98 11.98 17.87
C LEU A 392 16.70 10.75 18.46
N GLY A 393 16.51 10.50 19.76
CA GLY A 393 17.04 9.34 20.46
C GLY A 393 16.20 8.08 20.32
N GLU A 394 16.44 7.10 21.21
CA GLU A 394 15.74 5.82 21.22
C GLU A 394 14.29 5.92 21.75
N GLY A 395 13.92 7.06 22.36
CA GLY A 395 12.56 7.28 22.87
C GLY A 395 12.24 6.49 24.13
N LEU A 396 10.96 6.16 24.28
CA LEU A 396 10.40 5.49 25.45
C LEU A 396 9.79 4.16 25.04
N LEU A 397 9.86 3.15 25.93
CA LEU A 397 9.18 1.87 25.77
C LEU A 397 8.31 1.60 27.01
N PHE A 398 7.00 1.46 26.83
CA PHE A 398 6.05 1.04 27.83
C PHE A 398 5.60 -0.40 27.57
N VAL A 399 5.57 -1.26 28.59
CA VAL A 399 5.28 -2.69 28.43
C VAL A 399 4.15 -3.12 29.36
N THR A 400 3.24 -3.97 28.87
CA THR A 400 2.15 -4.54 29.71
C THR A 400 2.71 -5.53 30.73
N ASP A 401 1.93 -5.83 31.76
CA ASP A 401 2.08 -7.12 32.47
C ASP A 401 1.89 -8.28 31.49
N PRO A 402 2.39 -9.50 31.82
CA PRO A 402 2.12 -10.67 31.01
C PRO A 402 0.63 -10.90 30.86
N PHE A 403 0.17 -11.18 29.66
CA PHE A 403 -1.22 -11.55 29.46
C PHE A 403 -1.55 -12.86 30.20
N ALA A 404 -2.58 -12.83 31.04
CA ALA A 404 -2.98 -14.00 31.82
C ALA A 404 -3.57 -15.13 30.95
N ALA A 405 -4.15 -14.76 29.81
CA ALA A 405 -4.75 -15.69 28.85
C ALA A 405 -4.41 -15.23 27.42
N GLN A 406 -4.53 -16.17 26.47
CA GLN A 406 -4.43 -15.83 25.06
C GLN A 406 -5.42 -14.71 24.74
N THR A 407 -4.95 -13.67 24.06
CA THR A 407 -5.73 -12.46 23.75
C THR A 407 -5.55 -12.08 22.28
N GLU A 408 -6.65 -11.95 21.56
CA GLU A 408 -6.62 -11.49 20.19
C GLU A 408 -6.81 -9.98 20.12
N ILE A 409 -5.98 -9.33 19.29
CA ILE A 409 -6.04 -7.90 18.96
C ILE A 409 -6.14 -7.82 17.44
N THR A 410 -7.34 -7.48 16.93
CA THR A 410 -7.60 -7.41 15.49
C THR A 410 -8.47 -6.20 15.20
N GLY A 411 -7.89 -5.21 14.50
CA GLY A 411 -8.58 -3.98 14.16
C GLY A 411 -7.66 -2.76 14.05
N PRO A 412 -8.25 -1.58 13.82
CA PRO A 412 -7.55 -0.30 13.92
C PRO A 412 -7.17 0.01 15.37
N ILE A 413 -6.07 0.73 15.55
CA ILE A 413 -5.50 1.10 16.85
C ILE A 413 -5.34 2.60 16.92
N ALA A 414 -5.46 3.19 18.10
CA ALA A 414 -5.16 4.60 18.33
C ALA A 414 -4.39 4.80 19.63
N ALA A 415 -3.60 5.87 19.70
CA ALA A 415 -2.99 6.33 20.93
C ALA A 415 -3.38 7.78 21.21
N LYS A 416 -3.59 8.11 22.47
CA LYS A 416 -3.71 9.49 22.95
C LYS A 416 -2.49 9.82 23.81
N LEU A 417 -1.79 10.87 23.45
CA LEU A 417 -0.62 11.35 24.18
C LEU A 417 -0.78 12.84 24.53
N PHE A 418 -0.04 13.29 25.54
CA PHE A 418 0.10 14.71 25.88
C PHE A 418 1.60 15.02 25.88
N VAL A 419 2.07 15.74 24.87
CA VAL A 419 3.50 15.94 24.62
C VAL A 419 3.84 17.43 24.53
N ALA A 420 4.91 17.83 25.21
CA ALA A 420 5.58 19.11 25.00
C ALA A 420 6.91 18.88 24.28
N SER A 421 7.32 19.83 23.46
CA SER A 421 8.67 19.85 22.88
C SER A 421 9.45 21.05 23.42
N SER A 422 10.76 20.94 23.48
CA SER A 422 11.66 22.10 23.75
C SER A 422 11.81 23.01 22.52
N THR A 423 11.25 22.61 21.37
CA THR A 423 11.25 23.34 20.11
C THR A 423 9.82 23.63 19.66
N SER A 424 9.64 24.17 18.45
CA SER A 424 8.33 24.56 17.90
C SER A 424 7.54 23.40 17.28
N ASP A 425 8.08 22.18 17.22
CA ASP A 425 7.38 21.00 16.71
C ASP A 425 7.98 19.69 17.26
N ALA A 426 7.27 18.58 17.05
CA ALA A 426 7.73 17.24 17.40
C ALA A 426 7.14 16.21 16.44
N ASP A 427 7.96 15.28 15.97
CA ASP A 427 7.49 14.11 15.25
C ASP A 427 7.37 12.91 16.20
N LEU A 428 6.23 12.20 16.14
CA LEU A 428 5.94 11.01 16.94
C LEU A 428 5.88 9.79 16.05
N PHE A 429 6.68 8.79 16.43
CA PHE A 429 6.75 7.46 15.80
C PHE A 429 6.34 6.44 16.84
N LEU A 430 5.22 5.77 16.61
CA LEU A 430 4.70 4.77 17.51
C LEU A 430 4.89 3.38 16.92
N GLY A 431 5.38 2.44 17.73
CA GLY A 431 5.50 1.04 17.38
C GLY A 431 4.82 0.16 18.42
N LEU A 432 3.99 -0.77 17.97
CA LEU A 432 3.44 -1.81 18.82
C LEU A 432 4.30 -3.07 18.66
N HIS A 433 4.84 -3.57 19.77
CA HIS A 433 5.77 -4.68 19.84
C HIS A 433 5.16 -5.86 20.60
N LEU A 434 5.63 -7.06 20.32
CA LEU A 434 5.30 -8.28 21.06
C LEU A 434 6.59 -8.87 21.66
N PHE A 435 6.57 -9.12 22.97
CA PHE A 435 7.71 -9.72 23.67
C PHE A 435 7.37 -11.10 24.23
N ARG A 436 8.30 -12.03 24.06
CA ARG A 436 8.28 -13.36 24.67
C ARG A 436 8.43 -13.25 26.19
N PRO A 437 8.10 -14.33 26.94
CA PRO A 437 8.34 -14.38 28.41
C PRO A 437 9.80 -14.15 28.79
N ASP A 438 10.76 -14.50 27.92
CA ASP A 438 12.19 -14.29 28.11
C ASP A 438 12.67 -12.86 27.79
N GLY A 439 11.75 -11.97 27.37
CA GLY A 439 12.03 -10.56 27.02
C GLY A 439 12.45 -10.33 25.56
N ASN A 440 12.63 -11.39 24.77
CA ASN A 440 12.98 -11.24 23.36
C ASN A 440 11.78 -10.75 22.52
N GLU A 441 12.01 -9.81 21.61
CA GLU A 441 10.97 -9.35 20.69
C GLU A 441 10.59 -10.44 19.68
N VAL A 442 9.32 -10.47 19.32
CA VAL A 442 8.78 -11.23 18.18
C VAL A 442 8.53 -10.25 17.06
N THR A 443 9.26 -10.40 15.98
CA THR A 443 9.03 -9.67 14.74
C THR A 443 8.28 -10.54 13.72
N PHE A 444 7.71 -9.91 12.71
CA PHE A 444 6.88 -10.58 11.70
C PHE A 444 7.42 -10.31 10.31
N LEU A 445 7.13 -11.22 9.39
CA LEU A 445 7.39 -10.98 7.98
C LEU A 445 6.47 -9.85 7.49
N GLY A 446 7.08 -8.77 7.07
CA GLY A 446 6.39 -7.66 6.43
C GLY A 446 6.33 -7.82 4.91
N ALA A 447 5.57 -6.95 4.26
CA ALA A 447 5.40 -6.97 2.81
C ALA A 447 6.75 -6.85 2.06
N ASN A 448 7.65 -6.00 2.54
CA ASN A 448 8.96 -5.75 1.94
C ASN A 448 10.12 -5.91 2.94
N ASP A 449 9.85 -6.39 4.13
CA ASP A 449 10.79 -6.40 5.24
C ASP A 449 10.56 -7.66 6.10
N PRO A 450 11.56 -8.53 6.32
CA PRO A 450 11.38 -9.75 7.11
C PRO A 450 11.18 -9.52 8.61
N HIS A 451 11.42 -8.31 9.13
CA HIS A 451 11.33 -8.00 10.55
C HIS A 451 10.57 -6.71 10.82
N VAL A 452 9.23 -6.79 10.87
CA VAL A 452 8.39 -5.66 11.24
C VAL A 452 7.77 -5.87 12.63
N PRO A 453 7.47 -4.79 13.39
CA PRO A 453 6.70 -4.87 14.61
C PRO A 453 5.23 -5.25 14.33
N VAL A 454 4.43 -5.34 15.38
CA VAL A 454 2.99 -5.68 15.26
C VAL A 454 2.22 -4.63 14.48
N ALA A 455 2.46 -3.35 14.77
CA ALA A 455 1.84 -2.21 14.09
C ALA A 455 2.68 -0.94 14.25
N GLN A 456 2.42 0.06 13.41
CA GLN A 456 3.10 1.36 13.44
C GLN A 456 2.12 2.51 13.22
N GLY A 457 2.45 3.69 13.73
CA GLY A 457 1.72 4.92 13.52
C GLY A 457 2.63 6.15 13.63
N TRP A 458 2.22 7.24 13.00
CA TRP A 458 3.03 8.46 12.87
C TRP A 458 2.16 9.70 13.07
N LEU A 459 2.73 10.74 13.69
CA LEU A 459 2.11 12.07 13.72
C LEU A 459 3.15 13.15 13.96
N ARG A 460 3.15 14.18 13.13
CA ARG A 460 3.78 15.48 13.41
C ARG A 460 2.85 16.29 14.31
N ALA A 461 3.33 16.75 15.45
CA ALA A 461 2.50 17.40 16.46
C ALA A 461 1.81 18.67 15.96
N SER A 462 2.45 19.43 15.05
CA SER A 462 1.81 20.57 14.39
C SER A 462 0.64 20.19 13.47
N HIS A 463 0.53 18.93 13.06
CA HIS A 463 -0.56 18.40 12.23
C HIS A 463 -1.70 17.75 13.05
N ARG A 464 -1.79 18.07 14.35
CA ARG A 464 -2.76 17.45 15.30
C ARG A 464 -4.23 17.78 15.07
N LYS A 465 -4.56 18.71 14.19
CA LYS A 465 -5.94 19.10 13.90
C LYS A 465 -6.76 17.93 13.36
N LEU A 466 -7.84 17.61 14.03
CA LEU A 466 -8.76 16.54 13.65
C LEU A 466 -9.94 17.06 12.82
N ASP A 467 -10.42 16.25 11.90
CA ASP A 467 -11.76 16.39 11.32
C ASP A 467 -12.78 15.73 12.26
N PRO A 468 -13.66 16.49 12.92
CA PRO A 468 -14.60 15.93 13.90
C PRO A 468 -15.71 15.08 13.27
N LYS A 469 -15.94 15.19 11.96
CA LYS A 469 -16.95 14.40 11.23
C LYS A 469 -16.41 13.05 10.77
N ARG A 470 -15.11 12.98 10.50
CA ARG A 470 -14.43 11.77 9.99
C ARG A 470 -13.71 10.98 11.07
N SER A 471 -13.39 11.63 12.20
CA SER A 471 -12.68 10.98 13.31
C SER A 471 -13.59 10.06 14.10
N LEU A 472 -13.03 8.89 14.46
CA LEU A 472 -13.60 7.92 15.38
C LEU A 472 -12.59 7.69 16.52
N PRO A 473 -13.02 7.27 17.72
CA PRO A 473 -12.11 7.07 18.85
C PRO A 473 -10.93 6.13 18.56
N TYR A 474 -11.11 5.18 17.66
CA TYR A 474 -10.10 4.20 17.23
C TYR A 474 -9.43 4.55 15.90
N ARG A 475 -9.86 5.62 15.24
CA ARG A 475 -9.33 6.12 13.97
C ARG A 475 -9.41 7.65 13.93
N PRO A 476 -8.49 8.33 14.61
CA PRO A 476 -8.38 9.79 14.49
C PRO A 476 -8.06 10.15 13.03
N TYR A 477 -8.79 11.11 12.48
CA TYR A 477 -8.60 11.58 11.11
C TYR A 477 -8.10 13.03 11.13
N HIS A 478 -6.83 13.23 10.82
CA HIS A 478 -6.21 14.55 10.76
C HIS A 478 -6.49 15.22 9.43
N THR A 479 -6.80 16.52 9.45
CA THR A 479 -7.11 17.30 8.24
C THR A 479 -5.86 17.54 7.39
N HIS A 480 -4.72 17.74 8.03
CA HIS A 480 -3.44 18.14 7.40
C HIS A 480 -3.53 19.38 6.49
N ASP A 481 -4.56 20.21 6.67
CA ASP A 481 -4.82 21.42 5.88
C ASP A 481 -4.10 22.66 6.42
N GLU A 482 -3.57 22.57 7.65
CA GLU A 482 -2.77 23.62 8.29
C GLU A 482 -1.77 23.02 9.27
N ALA A 483 -0.67 23.71 9.47
CA ALA A 483 0.27 23.44 10.56
C ALA A 483 -0.04 24.34 11.77
N GLN A 484 -0.10 23.74 12.97
CA GLN A 484 -0.29 24.41 14.26
C GLN A 484 0.97 24.25 15.13
N PRO A 485 2.00 25.10 14.97
CA PRO A 485 3.24 24.98 15.73
C PRO A 485 3.02 24.89 17.24
N LEU A 486 3.95 24.25 17.95
CA LEU A 486 3.93 24.15 19.40
C LEU A 486 4.57 25.40 20.03
N ASN A 487 4.07 25.76 21.20
CA ASN A 487 4.81 26.64 22.10
C ASN A 487 5.81 25.78 22.91
N PRO A 488 7.12 26.06 22.88
CA PRO A 488 8.10 25.27 23.60
C PRO A 488 7.76 25.10 25.09
N GLY A 489 7.77 23.85 25.56
CA GLY A 489 7.45 23.50 26.94
C GLY A 489 5.95 23.38 27.27
N GLU A 490 5.02 23.77 26.37
CA GLU A 490 3.58 23.63 26.58
C GLU A 490 3.08 22.29 26.03
N PRO A 491 2.43 21.43 26.85
CA PRO A 491 1.92 20.15 26.38
C PRO A 491 0.66 20.33 25.53
N VAL A 492 0.63 19.65 24.37
CA VAL A 492 -0.51 19.53 23.48
C VAL A 492 -1.09 18.12 23.52
N GLU A 493 -2.39 18.00 23.28
CA GLU A 493 -3.08 16.72 23.12
C GLU A 493 -2.90 16.21 21.70
N LEU A 494 -2.50 14.94 21.58
CA LEU A 494 -2.26 14.25 20.31
C LEU A 494 -3.07 12.96 20.27
N ASP A 495 -3.97 12.83 19.31
CA ASP A 495 -4.62 11.57 18.94
C ASP A 495 -3.89 10.99 17.74
N ILE A 496 -3.32 9.80 17.87
CA ILE A 496 -2.41 9.23 16.86
C ILE A 496 -3.03 7.96 16.28
N GLU A 497 -3.23 7.92 14.97
CA GLU A 497 -3.62 6.70 14.26
C GLU A 497 -2.45 5.72 14.24
N ILE A 498 -2.70 4.49 14.67
CA ILE A 498 -1.82 3.34 14.47
C ILE A 498 -2.55 2.42 13.51
N TRP A 499 -1.89 2.04 12.43
CA TRP A 499 -2.53 1.33 11.33
C TRP A 499 -3.06 -0.05 11.75
N PRO A 500 -4.14 -0.53 11.11
CA PRO A 500 -4.81 -1.76 11.49
C PRO A 500 -3.88 -2.96 11.50
N THR A 501 -4.09 -3.85 12.47
CA THR A 501 -3.30 -5.07 12.63
C THR A 501 -4.16 -6.25 13.06
N SER A 502 -3.57 -7.45 13.05
CA SER A 502 -4.11 -8.64 13.68
C SER A 502 -2.99 -9.40 14.35
N ILE A 503 -3.15 -9.75 15.63
CA ILE A 503 -2.23 -10.60 16.38
C ILE A 503 -2.96 -11.35 17.51
N VAL A 504 -2.69 -12.62 17.64
CA VAL A 504 -3.06 -13.41 18.81
C VAL A 504 -1.86 -13.47 19.76
N VAL A 505 -1.96 -12.72 20.84
CA VAL A 505 -0.94 -12.67 21.90
C VAL A 505 -1.12 -13.90 22.81
N PRO A 506 -0.11 -14.80 22.92
CA PRO A 506 -0.23 -15.94 23.83
C PRO A 506 -0.18 -15.55 25.31
N ALA A 507 -0.69 -16.41 26.18
CA ALA A 507 -0.52 -16.26 27.63
C ALA A 507 0.97 -16.18 28.00
N GLY A 508 1.32 -15.30 28.94
CA GLY A 508 2.68 -15.06 29.40
C GLY A 508 3.48 -14.05 28.54
N TYR A 509 3.01 -13.71 27.34
CA TYR A 509 3.63 -12.68 26.48
C TYR A 509 3.21 -11.28 26.91
N ARG A 510 3.97 -10.27 26.45
CA ARG A 510 3.74 -8.87 26.77
C ARG A 510 3.64 -8.04 25.49
N LEU A 511 2.83 -7.00 25.48
CA LEU A 511 2.86 -5.97 24.46
C LEU A 511 3.71 -4.79 24.92
N GLY A 512 4.40 -4.17 23.99
CA GLY A 512 5.13 -2.93 24.19
C GLY A 512 4.66 -1.84 23.23
N LEU A 513 4.65 -0.61 23.71
CA LEU A 513 4.47 0.60 22.91
C LEU A 513 5.74 1.43 22.97
N THR A 514 6.38 1.63 21.84
CA THR A 514 7.44 2.66 21.73
C THR A 514 6.85 4.01 21.36
N VAL A 515 7.39 5.08 21.97
CA VAL A 515 7.12 6.48 21.62
C VAL A 515 8.46 7.12 21.29
N ARG A 516 8.70 7.43 20.03
CA ARG A 516 10.00 7.86 19.51
C ARG A 516 9.82 9.11 18.66
N GLY A 517 10.94 9.75 18.29
CA GLY A 517 10.96 10.83 17.30
C GLY A 517 11.70 10.44 16.00
N LYS A 518 11.91 9.16 15.76
CA LYS A 518 12.52 8.60 14.54
C LYS A 518 11.96 7.22 14.25
N ASP A 519 12.21 6.72 13.06
CA ASP A 519 11.82 5.38 12.64
C ASP A 519 12.35 4.29 13.58
N ILE A 520 11.60 3.18 13.65
CA ILE A 520 11.99 1.99 14.39
C ILE A 520 12.99 1.24 13.51
N THR A 521 14.21 1.04 14.07
CA THR A 521 15.25 0.25 13.42
C THR A 521 15.61 -0.93 14.32
N PRO A 522 15.81 -2.15 13.79
CA PRO A 522 16.32 -3.28 14.55
C PRO A 522 17.67 -2.97 15.18
N ASP A 523 17.94 -3.55 16.35
CA ASP A 523 19.21 -3.38 17.08
C ASP A 523 20.39 -4.03 16.34
N ASP A 524 20.14 -5.00 15.47
CA ASP A 524 21.17 -5.67 14.66
C ASP A 524 21.04 -5.25 13.18
N PRO A 525 21.89 -4.31 12.71
CA PRO A 525 21.95 -3.95 11.29
C PRO A 525 22.45 -5.09 10.38
N ALA A 526 23.09 -6.13 10.96
CA ALA A 526 23.51 -7.32 10.22
C ALA A 526 22.37 -8.33 10.01
N THR A 527 21.23 -8.17 10.66
CA THR A 527 19.98 -8.77 10.24
C THR A 527 19.57 -8.09 8.93
N GLU A 528 20.42 -8.27 7.92
CA GLU A 528 20.12 -7.78 6.58
C GLU A 528 18.82 -8.40 6.11
N LEU A 529 17.90 -7.54 6.05
CA LEU A 529 16.63 -7.79 5.49
C LEU A 529 16.79 -7.97 4.03
N ASN A 530 16.63 -9.14 3.67
CA ASN A 530 16.59 -9.50 2.30
C ASN A 530 15.30 -9.04 1.62
N SER A 531 14.86 -7.82 1.79
CA SER A 531 13.92 -7.21 0.89
C SER A 531 14.62 -7.02 -0.46
N VAL A 532 14.22 -7.82 -1.42
CA VAL A 532 14.83 -7.88 -2.73
C VAL A 532 14.69 -6.57 -3.48
N SER A 533 13.60 -5.86 -3.25
CA SER A 533 13.32 -4.59 -3.90
C SER A 533 14.03 -3.40 -3.23
N TYR A 534 14.51 -3.54 -1.99
CA TYR A 534 14.95 -2.41 -1.17
C TYR A 534 16.17 -2.72 -0.29
N LYS A 535 17.18 -3.38 -0.84
CA LYS A 535 18.44 -3.78 -0.15
C LYS A 535 19.14 -2.66 0.63
N ARG A 536 18.84 -1.40 0.35
CA ARG A 536 19.44 -0.23 1.01
C ARG A 536 18.62 0.33 2.17
N HIS A 537 17.41 -0.18 2.39
CA HIS A 537 16.50 0.26 3.45
C HIS A 537 16.31 -0.87 4.47
N ALA A 538 17.41 -1.40 4.90
CA ALA A 538 17.50 -2.71 5.54
C ALA A 538 16.68 -2.88 6.81
N ASN A 539 16.07 -1.86 7.39
CA ASN A 539 15.58 -1.99 8.76
C ASN A 539 14.13 -1.56 9.00
N ILE A 540 13.46 -0.97 8.00
CA ILE A 540 12.11 -0.41 8.20
C ILE A 540 11.20 -0.54 6.98
N GLY A 541 11.53 -1.45 6.07
CA GLY A 541 10.85 -1.54 4.79
C GLY A 541 11.26 -0.41 3.83
N PRO A 542 10.43 -0.11 2.82
CA PRO A 542 10.76 0.82 1.75
C PRO A 542 10.65 2.30 2.12
N PHE A 543 10.38 2.66 3.37
CA PHE A 543 10.09 4.04 3.76
C PHE A 543 10.84 4.44 5.02
N LYS A 544 11.55 5.55 4.90
CA LYS A 544 12.14 6.32 6.00
C LYS A 544 11.52 7.70 6.05
N HIS A 545 11.61 8.30 7.23
CA HIS A 545 11.13 9.65 7.47
C HIS A 545 12.33 10.49 7.95
N ASN A 546 13.31 10.64 7.08
CA ASN A 546 14.58 11.27 7.44
C ASN A 546 15.03 12.35 6.43
N HIS A 547 14.11 12.88 5.62
CA HIS A 547 14.45 13.91 4.64
C HIS A 547 14.90 15.20 5.36
N PRO A 548 16.12 15.72 5.09
CA PRO A 548 16.71 16.81 5.88
C PRO A 548 15.98 18.14 5.73
N GLN A 549 15.30 18.40 4.61
CA GLN A 549 14.50 19.62 4.44
C GLN A 549 13.16 19.53 5.16
N ASP A 550 12.56 18.34 5.26
CA ASP A 550 11.31 18.12 6.00
C ASP A 550 11.56 18.08 7.52
N ARG A 551 12.69 17.52 7.94
CA ARG A 551 13.01 17.27 9.36
C ARG A 551 14.33 17.90 9.81
N PRO A 552 14.48 19.25 9.75
CA PRO A 552 15.68 19.90 10.24
C PRO A 552 15.84 19.69 11.75
N PRO A 553 17.04 19.29 12.25
CA PRO A 553 17.27 19.03 13.68
C PRO A 553 17.00 20.23 14.60
N ALA A 554 17.10 21.45 14.07
CA ALA A 554 16.77 22.66 14.82
C ALA A 554 15.29 22.74 15.25
N ILE A 555 14.39 22.05 14.54
CA ILE A 555 12.96 21.99 14.83
C ILE A 555 12.60 20.65 15.48
N PHE A 556 13.03 19.52 14.91
CA PHE A 556 12.61 18.17 15.33
C PHE A 556 13.61 17.48 16.27
N GLY A 557 14.69 18.17 16.67
CA GLY A 557 15.63 17.75 17.71
C GLY A 557 15.22 18.27 19.11
N GLY A 558 16.14 18.21 20.04
CA GLY A 558 15.93 18.67 21.43
C GLY A 558 15.23 17.60 22.28
N THR A 559 14.42 18.05 23.25
CA THR A 559 13.77 17.18 24.23
C THR A 559 12.26 17.21 24.08
N ASN A 560 11.66 16.03 23.96
CA ASN A 560 10.22 15.85 24.08
C ASN A 560 9.87 15.37 25.49
N THR A 561 8.73 15.83 26.02
CA THR A 561 8.26 15.48 27.36
C THR A 561 6.85 14.94 27.30
N LEU A 562 6.65 13.71 27.72
CA LEU A 562 5.34 13.11 27.94
C LEU A 562 4.77 13.60 29.27
N HIS A 563 3.55 14.11 29.26
CA HIS A 563 2.83 14.59 30.44
C HIS A 563 1.69 13.65 30.79
N VAL A 564 1.61 13.29 32.07
CA VAL A 564 0.55 12.45 32.63
C VAL A 564 -0.03 13.11 33.87
N SER A 565 -1.34 13.12 33.99
CA SER A 565 -2.07 13.56 35.20
C SER A 565 -3.49 12.96 35.23
N PRO A 566 -4.24 13.11 36.31
CA PRO A 566 -5.66 12.70 36.33
C PRO A 566 -6.50 13.35 35.21
N GLN A 567 -6.12 14.54 34.72
CA GLN A 567 -6.78 15.28 33.62
C GLN A 567 -6.15 14.99 32.26
N ARG A 568 -4.93 14.47 32.23
CA ARG A 568 -4.17 14.11 31.02
C ARG A 568 -3.77 12.65 31.12
N GLN A 569 -4.65 11.78 30.63
CA GLN A 569 -4.49 10.34 30.68
C GLN A 569 -4.01 9.82 29.31
N PRO A 570 -2.69 9.68 29.07
CA PRO A 570 -2.24 9.04 27.85
C PRO A 570 -2.59 7.56 27.85
N PHE A 571 -3.03 7.06 26.70
CA PHE A 571 -3.40 5.65 26.55
C PHE A 571 -3.17 5.12 25.13
N LEU A 572 -2.99 3.82 25.05
CA LEU A 572 -3.12 3.01 23.86
C LEU A 572 -4.51 2.38 23.83
N LEU A 573 -5.26 2.55 22.75
CA LEU A 573 -6.59 1.93 22.55
C LEU A 573 -6.46 0.70 21.66
N LEU A 574 -6.70 -0.47 22.20
CA LEU A 574 -6.58 -1.75 21.51
C LEU A 574 -7.94 -2.38 21.15
N PRO A 575 -8.08 -2.95 19.94
CA PRO A 575 -9.25 -3.69 19.49
C PRO A 575 -9.18 -5.15 19.95
N ILE A 576 -9.61 -5.43 21.17
CA ILE A 576 -9.62 -6.80 21.71
C ILE A 576 -10.84 -7.54 21.18
N ILE A 577 -10.62 -8.73 20.64
CA ILE A 577 -11.67 -9.65 20.18
C ILE A 577 -11.92 -10.69 21.28
N PRO A 578 -13.17 -10.78 21.80
CA PRO A 578 -13.52 -11.72 22.87
C PRO A 578 -13.58 -13.17 22.40
#